data_74a70da81cea0d42f7def813a2f7c25f
#
_entry.id   74a70da81cea0d42f7def813a2f7c25f
#
_cell.length_a   1.000
_cell.length_b   1.000
_cell.length_c   1.000
_cell.angle_alpha   90.00
_cell.angle_beta   90.00
_cell.angle_gamma   90.00
#
_symmetry.space_group_name_H-M   'P 1'
#
loop_
_entity.id
_entity.type
_entity.pdbx_description
1 polymer ?
#
loop_
_entity_poly.entity_id
_entity_poly.type
_entity_poly.pdbx_seq_one_letter_code
_entity_poly.pdbx_strand_id
1 'polypeptide(L)'
;MPILAWNTPPAPAELARVIETRPAPLHLVVCLTENRIPDFPLSDAPTELEGRLKTRLDQALKCLQFNSVNFLENLLPDIHIWFVPPHRADSLHEHFDRIEWQTEAVPQAAPKPVKPWFRRPQTTTPPEHALVIGAGIAGAATARKLAEHGVRVTVLEAGKAAQGGSGNRQGLLYAKISPHDTEQTELLLAGYGYTRRLLQDLLPDSDAWGGNGVLHLNFDEAERKRNQALGLQQRHAHLYRSVSADEAAQIAGIDVFSDGLYWPQGVWLNPPAVVRSLLNHPLIALHEDTPLSSAEYDGANWTAHTPRGSFSASHIIYCMGAHSPNAADANVSALPFRQIRGQTGVAAASGFSTRLRCALSGESYISPSWQGQHCYGATFVLNSNDDAW
;
A
#
# COMPACT_ATOMS: atom_id res chain seq x y z
N MET A 1 -18.38 18.62 3.58
CA MET A 1 -17.88 18.88 4.92
C MET A 1 -16.67 19.79 4.85
N PRO A 2 -16.46 20.81 5.70
CA PRO A 2 -15.25 21.62 5.63
C PRO A 2 -14.05 20.78 6.06
N ILE A 3 -12.95 20.95 5.34
CA ILE A 3 -11.66 20.36 5.66
C ILE A 3 -10.90 21.36 6.51
N LEU A 4 -10.43 20.94 7.69
CA LEU A 4 -9.67 21.80 8.58
C LEU A 4 -8.20 21.77 8.18
N ALA A 5 -7.57 22.93 8.00
CA ALA A 5 -6.19 23.01 7.52
C ALA A 5 -5.29 23.88 8.40
N TRP A 6 -4.05 23.46 8.54
CA TRP A 6 -2.97 24.19 9.20
C TRP A 6 -1.82 24.41 8.21
N ASN A 7 -1.25 25.59 8.24
CA ASN A 7 -0.04 25.93 7.45
C ASN A 7 1.26 25.47 8.13
N THR A 8 1.17 25.00 9.39
CA THR A 8 2.27 24.42 10.17
C THR A 8 1.72 23.24 10.96
N PRO A 9 2.52 22.23 11.32
CA PRO A 9 2.06 21.12 12.14
C PRO A 9 1.53 21.59 13.49
N PRO A 10 0.25 21.32 13.82
CA PRO A 10 -0.34 21.70 15.13
C PRO A 10 0.17 20.76 16.24
N ALA A 11 0.12 21.23 17.48
CA ALA A 11 0.41 20.37 18.64
C ALA A 11 -0.64 19.23 18.77
N PRO A 12 -0.28 18.04 19.30
CA PRO A 12 -1.24 16.96 19.55
C PRO A 12 -2.43 17.37 20.40
N ALA A 13 -2.23 18.25 21.39
CA ALA A 13 -3.29 18.82 22.21
C ALA A 13 -4.31 19.62 21.39
N GLU A 14 -3.86 20.36 20.39
CA GLU A 14 -4.74 21.10 19.47
C GLU A 14 -5.55 20.15 18.59
N LEU A 15 -4.91 19.12 18.03
CA LEU A 15 -5.60 18.08 17.27
C LEU A 15 -6.64 17.36 18.13
N ALA A 16 -6.27 16.95 19.34
CA ALA A 16 -7.18 16.30 20.29
C ALA A 16 -8.40 17.16 20.57
N ARG A 17 -8.20 18.45 20.88
CA ARG A 17 -9.31 19.41 21.13
C ARG A 17 -10.23 19.52 19.91
N VAL A 18 -9.68 19.57 18.70
CA VAL A 18 -10.49 19.64 17.47
C VAL A 18 -11.31 18.35 17.30
N ILE A 19 -10.70 17.19 17.52
CA ILE A 19 -11.36 15.89 17.43
C ILE A 19 -12.50 15.76 18.44
N GLU A 20 -12.31 16.25 19.67
CA GLU A 20 -13.34 16.21 20.72
C GLU A 20 -14.50 17.19 20.49
N THR A 21 -14.24 18.30 19.81
CA THR A 21 -15.23 19.40 19.65
C THR A 21 -15.97 19.40 18.32
N ARG A 22 -15.52 18.61 17.34
CA ARG A 22 -16.12 18.57 15.99
C ARG A 22 -16.74 17.20 15.70
N PRO A 23 -17.84 17.14 14.96
CA PRO A 23 -18.45 15.85 14.58
C PRO A 23 -17.57 15.10 13.57
N ALA A 24 -17.47 13.79 13.76
CA ALA A 24 -16.85 12.88 12.78
C ALA A 24 -17.78 12.61 11.56
N PRO A 25 -17.26 12.24 10.40
CA PRO A 25 -15.84 12.08 10.08
C PRO A 25 -15.11 13.42 9.94
N LEU A 26 -13.85 13.46 10.36
CA LEU A 26 -12.99 14.65 10.26
C LEU A 26 -11.89 14.46 9.20
N HIS A 27 -11.72 15.49 8.41
CA HIS A 27 -10.65 15.58 7.42
C HIS A 27 -9.73 16.75 7.78
N LEU A 28 -8.48 16.43 8.12
CA LEU A 28 -7.48 17.37 8.62
C LEU A 28 -6.34 17.48 7.60
N VAL A 29 -5.91 18.68 7.27
CA VAL A 29 -4.80 18.94 6.37
C VAL A 29 -3.70 19.67 7.11
N VAL A 30 -2.50 19.12 7.11
CA VAL A 30 -1.32 19.70 7.74
C VAL A 30 -0.28 19.99 6.65
N CYS A 31 -0.08 21.26 6.35
CA CYS A 31 1.00 21.69 5.45
C CYS A 31 2.32 21.63 6.21
N LEU A 32 3.31 21.00 5.60
CA LEU A 32 4.68 20.97 6.11
C LEU A 32 5.40 22.26 5.71
N THR A 33 6.23 22.80 6.61
CA THR A 33 7.06 23.96 6.32
C THR A 33 8.36 23.60 5.63
N GLU A 34 8.77 22.35 5.75
CA GLU A 34 10.01 21.81 5.17
C GLU A 34 9.86 20.30 4.87
N ASN A 35 10.76 19.75 4.06
CA ASN A 35 10.81 18.32 3.74
C ASN A 35 11.48 17.52 4.87
N ARG A 36 10.88 17.57 6.05
CA ARG A 36 11.30 16.88 7.27
C ARG A 36 10.10 16.29 7.99
N ILE A 37 10.30 15.17 8.66
CA ILE A 37 9.27 14.59 9.54
C ILE A 37 8.96 15.61 10.65
N PRO A 38 7.70 16.03 10.78
CA PRO A 38 7.30 16.94 11.85
C PRO A 38 7.38 16.25 13.21
N ASP A 39 7.77 16.99 14.22
CA ASP A 39 7.68 16.54 15.60
C ASP A 39 6.32 16.92 16.20
N PHE A 40 5.77 16.00 16.98
CA PHE A 40 4.50 16.17 17.68
C PHE A 40 4.71 15.95 19.18
N PRO A 41 5.30 16.92 19.90
CA PRO A 41 5.54 16.80 21.33
C PRO A 41 4.23 16.75 22.12
N LEU A 42 4.16 15.88 23.13
CA LEU A 42 3.03 15.86 24.07
C LEU A 42 3.05 17.11 24.95
N SER A 43 1.87 17.49 25.45
CA SER A 43 1.72 18.50 26.50
C SER A 43 2.31 17.98 27.82
N ASP A 44 2.51 18.89 28.80
CA ASP A 44 3.05 18.52 30.13
C ASP A 44 2.11 17.55 30.89
N ALA A 45 0.82 17.58 30.60
CA ALA A 45 -0.19 16.68 31.15
C ALA A 45 -1.09 16.15 30.04
N PRO A 46 -0.60 15.18 29.24
CA PRO A 46 -1.31 14.71 28.06
C PRO A 46 -2.57 13.93 28.41
N THR A 47 -3.64 14.16 27.65
CA THR A 47 -4.84 13.33 27.71
C THR A 47 -4.58 11.95 27.09
N GLU A 48 -5.47 10.98 27.36
CA GLU A 48 -5.40 9.67 26.72
C GLU A 48 -5.48 9.80 25.18
N LEU A 49 -6.32 10.70 24.67
CA LEU A 49 -6.46 10.95 23.24
C LEU A 49 -5.17 11.51 22.64
N GLU A 50 -4.51 12.46 23.31
CA GLU A 50 -3.20 12.98 22.87
C GLU A 50 -2.15 11.87 22.77
N GLY A 51 -2.08 10.99 23.78
CA GLY A 51 -1.16 9.85 23.79
C GLY A 51 -1.43 8.88 22.64
N ARG A 52 -2.69 8.57 22.37
CA ARG A 52 -3.10 7.72 21.24
C ARG A 52 -2.77 8.38 19.89
N LEU A 53 -3.06 9.65 19.71
CA LEU A 53 -2.74 10.42 18.51
C LEU A 53 -1.23 10.42 18.25
N LYS A 54 -0.44 10.74 19.27
CA LYS A 54 1.03 10.73 19.16
C LYS A 54 1.54 9.37 18.72
N THR A 55 1.10 8.30 19.36
CA THR A 55 1.53 6.93 19.02
C THR A 55 1.23 6.59 17.56
N ARG A 56 0.02 6.91 17.10
CA ARG A 56 -0.40 6.65 15.72
C ARG A 56 0.35 7.53 14.71
N LEU A 57 0.57 8.81 15.03
CA LEU A 57 1.37 9.72 14.21
C LEU A 57 2.82 9.27 14.11
N ASP A 58 3.48 8.96 15.22
CA ASP A 58 4.87 8.50 15.23
C ASP A 58 5.08 7.24 14.38
N GLN A 59 4.10 6.33 14.37
CA GLN A 59 4.13 5.14 13.53
C GLN A 59 3.96 5.49 12.03
N ALA A 60 2.96 6.32 11.72
CA ALA A 60 2.63 6.66 10.35
C ALA A 60 3.71 7.52 9.68
N LEU A 61 4.30 8.45 10.41
CA LEU A 61 5.30 9.38 9.92
C LEU A 61 6.64 8.71 9.57
N LYS A 62 6.91 7.50 10.08
CA LYS A 62 8.08 6.72 9.66
C LYS A 62 8.10 6.38 8.17
N CYS A 63 6.93 6.44 7.52
CA CYS A 63 6.77 6.19 6.08
C CYS A 63 6.35 7.45 5.31
N LEU A 64 6.46 8.65 5.90
CA LEU A 64 6.10 9.90 5.24
C LEU A 64 7.02 10.16 4.05
N GLN A 65 6.47 10.47 2.89
CA GLN A 65 7.22 10.87 1.70
C GLN A 65 7.05 12.36 1.42
N PHE A 66 8.05 12.98 0.78
CA PHE A 66 8.04 14.42 0.49
C PHE A 66 7.90 14.76 -1.00
N ASN A 67 7.59 13.79 -1.84
CA ASN A 67 7.34 14.01 -3.27
C ASN A 67 5.88 14.40 -3.54
N SER A 68 4.95 13.88 -2.74
CA SER A 68 3.53 14.08 -2.92
C SER A 68 2.79 14.14 -1.58
N VAL A 69 1.50 14.34 -1.64
CA VAL A 69 0.61 14.35 -0.47
C VAL A 69 0.55 12.97 0.17
N ASN A 70 0.62 12.91 1.49
CA ASN A 70 0.46 11.68 2.25
C ASN A 70 -0.91 11.64 2.89
N PHE A 71 -1.70 10.63 2.57
CA PHE A 71 -3.01 10.42 3.16
C PHE A 71 -2.94 9.36 4.25
N LEU A 72 -3.24 9.76 5.50
CA LEU A 72 -3.38 8.89 6.66
C LEU A 72 -4.87 8.65 6.91
N GLU A 73 -5.43 7.68 6.23
CA GLU A 73 -6.81 7.30 6.39
C GLU A 73 -7.00 6.60 7.74
N ASN A 74 -8.08 6.95 8.44
CA ASN A 74 -8.43 6.36 9.73
C ASN A 74 -7.26 6.34 10.72
N LEU A 75 -6.52 7.44 10.84
CA LEU A 75 -5.47 7.56 11.86
C LEU A 75 -6.00 7.21 13.26
N LEU A 76 -7.22 7.67 13.55
CA LEU A 76 -8.18 7.14 14.53
C LEU A 76 -9.50 6.88 13.78
N PRO A 77 -10.49 6.16 14.36
CA PRO A 77 -11.78 5.94 13.72
C PRO A 77 -12.40 7.25 13.23
N ASP A 78 -12.72 7.32 11.93
CA ASP A 78 -13.30 8.49 11.26
C ASP A 78 -12.44 9.77 11.30
N ILE A 79 -11.14 9.66 11.60
CA ILE A 79 -10.18 10.78 11.57
C ILE A 79 -9.15 10.55 10.48
N HIS A 80 -9.17 11.41 9.49
CA HIS A 80 -8.30 11.34 8.31
C HIS A 80 -7.36 12.55 8.29
N ILE A 81 -6.06 12.32 8.06
CA ILE A 81 -5.06 13.41 8.01
C ILE A 81 -4.30 13.35 6.70
N TRP A 82 -4.17 14.50 6.06
CA TRP A 82 -3.26 14.71 4.92
C TRP A 82 -2.05 15.51 5.36
N PHE A 83 -0.86 14.98 5.13
CA PHE A 83 0.38 15.76 5.21
C PHE A 83 0.78 16.21 3.82
N VAL A 84 0.90 17.53 3.66
CA VAL A 84 1.15 18.18 2.37
C VAL A 84 2.56 18.78 2.38
N PRO A 85 3.45 18.34 1.49
CA PRO A 85 4.78 18.90 1.41
C PRO A 85 4.76 20.36 0.91
N PRO A 86 5.78 21.18 1.22
CA PRO A 86 5.75 22.64 0.96
C PRO A 86 5.43 23.01 -0.49
N HIS A 87 5.95 22.28 -1.46
CA HIS A 87 5.77 22.54 -2.89
C HIS A 87 4.38 22.15 -3.44
N ARG A 88 3.50 21.59 -2.60
CA ARG A 88 2.11 21.24 -2.93
C ARG A 88 1.10 22.05 -2.14
N ALA A 89 1.55 22.87 -1.19
CA ALA A 89 0.67 23.61 -0.28
C ALA A 89 -0.19 24.66 -0.98
N ASP A 90 0.26 25.22 -2.11
CA ASP A 90 -0.45 26.20 -2.93
C ASP A 90 -1.50 25.60 -3.88
N SER A 91 -1.57 24.27 -3.97
CA SER A 91 -2.47 23.56 -4.89
C SER A 91 -3.55 22.72 -4.16
N LEU A 92 -3.86 23.01 -2.91
CA LEU A 92 -4.85 22.28 -2.12
C LEU A 92 -6.27 22.34 -2.72
N HIS A 93 -6.61 23.45 -3.42
CA HIS A 93 -7.88 23.61 -4.11
C HIS A 93 -8.09 22.58 -5.26
N GLU A 94 -7.04 21.95 -5.77
CA GLU A 94 -7.15 20.84 -6.74
C GLU A 94 -7.72 19.57 -6.11
N HIS A 95 -7.67 19.46 -4.77
CA HIS A 95 -8.08 18.28 -4.02
C HIS A 95 -9.28 18.52 -3.12
N PHE A 96 -9.52 19.76 -2.70
CA PHE A 96 -10.50 20.11 -1.69
C PHE A 96 -11.32 21.34 -2.10
N ASP A 97 -12.64 21.18 -2.20
CA ASP A 97 -13.56 22.25 -2.59
C ASP A 97 -13.69 23.36 -1.54
N ARG A 98 -13.51 23.01 -0.26
CA ARG A 98 -13.70 23.94 0.85
C ARG A 98 -12.72 23.65 1.99
N ILE A 99 -11.86 24.63 2.26
CA ILE A 99 -10.82 24.59 3.31
C ILE A 99 -11.15 25.63 4.39
N GLU A 100 -11.19 25.21 5.64
CA GLU A 100 -11.30 26.05 6.84
C GLU A 100 -9.90 26.12 7.50
N TRP A 101 -9.19 27.21 7.30
CA TRP A 101 -7.87 27.41 7.87
C TRP A 101 -7.95 27.66 9.37
N GLN A 102 -7.19 26.92 10.14
CA GLN A 102 -7.05 27.09 11.60
C GLN A 102 -5.87 28.02 11.94
N THR A 103 -4.98 28.25 10.99
CA THR A 103 -3.85 29.19 11.01
C THR A 103 -3.97 30.16 9.85
N GLU A 104 -2.95 30.99 9.60
CA GLU A 104 -2.92 31.84 8.41
C GLU A 104 -3.01 30.98 7.13
N ALA A 105 -3.88 31.39 6.20
CA ALA A 105 -4.10 30.63 4.99
C ALA A 105 -2.88 30.66 4.06
N VAL A 106 -2.55 29.51 3.49
CA VAL A 106 -1.56 29.44 2.38
C VAL A 106 -2.21 30.01 1.12
N PRO A 107 -1.60 31.02 0.47
CA PRO A 107 -2.10 31.53 -0.81
C PRO A 107 -2.19 30.39 -1.83
N GLN A 108 -3.35 30.25 -2.48
CA GLN A 108 -3.56 29.21 -3.45
C GLN A 108 -3.22 29.68 -4.86
N ALA A 109 -2.52 28.85 -5.63
CA ALA A 109 -2.24 29.11 -7.04
C ALA A 109 -3.53 29.10 -7.87
N ALA A 110 -3.54 29.80 -9.00
CA ALA A 110 -4.67 29.73 -9.90
C ALA A 110 -4.86 28.30 -10.44
N PRO A 111 -6.12 27.80 -10.51
CA PRO A 111 -6.39 26.45 -11.03
C PRO A 111 -5.83 26.29 -12.44
N LYS A 112 -5.06 25.22 -12.66
CA LYS A 112 -4.59 24.88 -14.00
C LYS A 112 -5.75 24.37 -14.84
N PRO A 113 -5.88 24.77 -16.14
CA PRO A 113 -6.93 24.24 -16.99
C PRO A 113 -6.78 22.71 -17.14
N VAL A 114 -7.82 21.98 -16.74
CA VAL A 114 -7.85 20.52 -16.88
C VAL A 114 -8.02 20.17 -18.35
N LYS A 115 -7.06 19.44 -18.92
CA LYS A 115 -7.16 18.95 -20.29
C LYS A 115 -8.36 18.00 -20.42
N PRO A 116 -9.09 18.01 -21.58
CA PRO A 116 -10.34 17.25 -21.73
C PRO A 116 -10.23 15.76 -21.39
N TRP A 117 -9.08 15.15 -21.65
CA TRP A 117 -8.84 13.72 -21.37
C TRP A 117 -8.53 13.40 -19.89
N PHE A 118 -8.33 14.41 -19.03
CA PHE A 118 -8.21 14.27 -17.59
C PHE A 118 -9.50 14.59 -16.83
N ARG A 119 -10.59 14.87 -17.53
CA ARG A 119 -11.87 15.11 -16.87
C ARG A 119 -12.34 13.83 -16.20
N ARG A 120 -12.47 13.87 -14.89
CA ARG A 120 -13.05 12.76 -14.13
C ARG A 120 -14.53 12.65 -14.49
N PRO A 121 -15.06 11.44 -14.73
CA PRO A 121 -16.51 11.25 -14.80
C PRO A 121 -17.13 11.76 -13.50
N GLN A 122 -18.18 12.53 -13.59
CA GLN A 122 -18.96 12.88 -12.40
C GLN A 122 -19.82 11.66 -12.05
N THR A 123 -19.41 10.91 -11.04
CA THR A 123 -20.24 9.87 -10.44
C THR A 123 -21.07 10.51 -9.35
N THR A 124 -22.38 10.47 -9.50
CA THR A 124 -23.33 11.10 -8.58
C THR A 124 -23.75 10.19 -7.42
N THR A 125 -23.56 8.89 -7.57
CA THR A 125 -24.02 7.92 -6.58
C THR A 125 -22.98 6.81 -6.39
N PRO A 126 -22.52 6.54 -5.14
CA PRO A 126 -21.70 5.38 -4.86
C PRO A 126 -22.45 4.09 -5.21
N PRO A 127 -21.76 3.03 -5.66
CA PRO A 127 -22.40 1.74 -5.88
C PRO A 127 -22.95 1.17 -4.56
N GLU A 128 -24.14 0.57 -4.59
CA GLU A 128 -24.66 -0.18 -3.45
C GLU A 128 -24.07 -1.58 -3.37
N HIS A 129 -23.74 -2.15 -4.53
CA HIS A 129 -23.18 -3.50 -4.66
C HIS A 129 -22.18 -3.56 -5.82
N ALA A 130 -21.07 -4.26 -5.59
CA ALA A 130 -20.02 -4.51 -6.58
C ALA A 130 -19.64 -6.00 -6.64
N LEU A 131 -19.31 -6.48 -7.85
CA LEU A 131 -18.67 -7.77 -8.09
C LEU A 131 -17.17 -7.56 -8.21
N VAL A 132 -16.37 -8.37 -7.52
CA VAL A 132 -14.90 -8.41 -7.66
C VAL A 132 -14.51 -9.80 -8.15
N ILE A 133 -13.82 -9.87 -9.27
CA ILE A 133 -13.40 -11.14 -9.89
C ILE A 133 -11.93 -11.40 -9.56
N GLY A 134 -11.70 -12.40 -8.73
CA GLY A 134 -10.41 -12.81 -8.21
C GLY A 134 -10.20 -12.40 -6.75
N ALA A 135 -9.79 -13.35 -5.90
CA ALA A 135 -9.51 -13.19 -4.49
C ALA A 135 -8.00 -13.24 -4.17
N GLY A 136 -7.17 -12.72 -5.06
CA GLY A 136 -5.78 -12.36 -4.78
C GLY A 136 -5.70 -11.06 -3.98
N ILE A 137 -4.48 -10.57 -3.70
CA ILE A 137 -4.26 -9.37 -2.88
C ILE A 137 -4.94 -8.12 -3.47
N ALA A 138 -4.97 -7.97 -4.80
CA ALA A 138 -5.63 -6.85 -5.45
C ALA A 138 -7.15 -6.89 -5.26
N GLY A 139 -7.78 -8.06 -5.48
CA GLY A 139 -9.22 -8.22 -5.28
C GLY A 139 -9.63 -8.07 -3.82
N ALA A 140 -8.87 -8.66 -2.89
CA ALA A 140 -9.13 -8.54 -1.46
C ALA A 140 -9.01 -7.08 -0.97
N ALA A 141 -7.97 -6.35 -1.41
CA ALA A 141 -7.81 -4.94 -1.07
C ALA A 141 -8.93 -4.06 -1.64
N THR A 142 -9.31 -4.29 -2.90
CA THR A 142 -10.43 -3.60 -3.54
C THR A 142 -11.75 -3.87 -2.82
N ALA A 143 -12.05 -5.14 -2.54
CA ALA A 143 -13.25 -5.53 -1.80
C ALA A 143 -13.31 -4.89 -0.42
N ARG A 144 -12.19 -4.91 0.31
CA ARG A 144 -12.08 -4.27 1.63
C ARG A 144 -12.36 -2.78 1.57
N LYS A 145 -11.74 -2.06 0.63
CA LYS A 145 -11.95 -0.61 0.51
C LYS A 145 -13.38 -0.25 0.14
N LEU A 146 -13.99 -0.98 -0.78
CA LEU A 146 -15.41 -0.78 -1.10
C LEU A 146 -16.31 -1.04 0.11
N ALA A 147 -16.05 -2.11 0.86
CA ALA A 147 -16.83 -2.46 2.04
C ALA A 147 -16.68 -1.43 3.17
N GLU A 148 -15.48 -0.87 3.40
CA GLU A 148 -15.24 0.22 4.34
C GLU A 148 -16.01 1.50 3.99
N HIS A 149 -16.34 1.69 2.70
CA HIS A 149 -17.22 2.77 2.22
C HIS A 149 -18.70 2.39 2.14
N GLY A 150 -19.11 1.29 2.80
CA GLY A 150 -20.50 0.87 2.89
C GLY A 150 -21.04 0.09 1.69
N VAL A 151 -20.19 -0.25 0.71
CA VAL A 151 -20.58 -1.01 -0.48
C VAL A 151 -20.63 -2.50 -0.15
N ARG A 152 -21.72 -3.19 -0.46
CA ARG A 152 -21.76 -4.66 -0.45
C ARG A 152 -20.86 -5.20 -1.56
N VAL A 153 -20.05 -6.21 -1.27
CA VAL A 153 -19.13 -6.79 -2.24
C VAL A 153 -19.31 -8.30 -2.32
N THR A 154 -19.49 -8.79 -3.53
CA THR A 154 -19.40 -10.23 -3.83
C THR A 154 -18.09 -10.49 -4.54
N VAL A 155 -17.23 -11.31 -3.94
CA VAL A 155 -15.95 -11.74 -4.53
C VAL A 155 -16.12 -13.13 -5.11
N LEU A 156 -15.83 -13.27 -6.41
CA LEU A 156 -15.85 -14.56 -7.13
C LEU A 156 -14.41 -15.00 -7.39
N GLU A 157 -14.04 -16.15 -6.85
CA GLU A 157 -12.70 -16.74 -7.01
C GLU A 157 -12.79 -18.10 -7.70
N ALA A 158 -12.01 -18.28 -8.76
CA ALA A 158 -12.03 -19.50 -9.55
C ALA A 158 -11.58 -20.75 -8.77
N GLY A 159 -10.61 -20.59 -7.89
CA GLY A 159 -10.10 -21.62 -6.99
C GLY A 159 -10.27 -21.22 -5.53
N LYS A 160 -9.17 -21.18 -4.80
CA LYS A 160 -9.11 -20.72 -3.41
C LYS A 160 -8.48 -19.34 -3.29
N ALA A 161 -8.95 -18.54 -2.34
CA ALA A 161 -8.39 -17.23 -2.09
C ALA A 161 -6.88 -17.30 -1.85
N ALA A 162 -6.15 -16.38 -2.47
CA ALA A 162 -4.69 -16.26 -2.36
C ALA A 162 -3.88 -17.47 -2.88
N GLN A 163 -4.38 -18.27 -3.81
CA GLN A 163 -3.62 -19.40 -4.38
C GLN A 163 -2.82 -19.04 -5.64
N GLY A 164 -3.13 -17.94 -6.32
CA GLY A 164 -2.36 -17.46 -7.48
C GLY A 164 -1.06 -16.75 -7.08
N GLY A 165 -0.72 -15.64 -7.74
CA GLY A 165 0.46 -14.82 -7.42
C GLY A 165 0.54 -14.30 -5.98
N SER A 166 -0.56 -14.36 -5.24
CA SER A 166 -0.65 -14.04 -3.80
C SER A 166 -0.45 -15.25 -2.89
N GLY A 167 -0.07 -16.42 -3.43
CA GLY A 167 0.07 -17.68 -2.67
C GLY A 167 1.45 -17.89 -2.05
N ASN A 168 2.42 -17.01 -2.27
CA ASN A 168 3.76 -17.13 -1.73
C ASN A 168 3.75 -17.19 -0.19
N ARG A 169 4.62 -18.06 0.37
CA ARG A 169 4.77 -18.18 1.82
C ARG A 169 5.20 -16.86 2.47
N GLN A 170 6.15 -16.17 1.88
CA GLN A 170 6.61 -14.85 2.31
C GLN A 170 6.87 -13.97 1.08
N GLY A 171 6.33 -12.76 1.08
CA GLY A 171 6.62 -11.70 0.13
C GLY A 171 7.34 -10.55 0.83
N LEU A 172 7.88 -9.60 0.06
CA LEU A 172 8.58 -8.43 0.59
C LEU A 172 7.77 -7.16 0.35
N LEU A 173 7.69 -6.32 1.36
CA LEU A 173 7.17 -4.96 1.27
C LEU A 173 8.32 -3.96 1.34
N TYR A 174 8.67 -3.39 0.23
CA TYR A 174 9.53 -2.23 0.03
C TYR A 174 9.20 -1.59 -1.31
N ALA A 175 9.74 -0.42 -1.65
CA ALA A 175 9.44 0.22 -2.92
C ALA A 175 10.65 0.19 -3.87
N LYS A 176 10.53 -0.49 -5.01
CA LYS A 176 11.54 -0.44 -6.07
C LYS A 176 11.29 0.79 -6.94
N ILE A 177 11.91 1.91 -6.59
CA ILE A 177 11.68 3.23 -7.18
C ILE A 177 12.82 3.70 -8.08
N SER A 178 12.51 4.65 -8.96
CA SER A 178 13.49 5.42 -9.71
C SER A 178 14.15 6.48 -8.82
N PRO A 179 15.41 6.89 -9.08
CA PRO A 179 16.01 8.06 -8.44
C PRO A 179 15.39 9.38 -8.90
N HIS A 180 14.52 9.35 -9.88
CA HIS A 180 13.81 10.53 -10.38
C HIS A 180 12.42 10.65 -9.73
N ASP A 181 12.01 11.90 -9.48
CA ASP A 181 10.68 12.21 -8.99
C ASP A 181 9.67 12.05 -10.13
N THR A 182 9.08 10.86 -10.22
CA THR A 182 8.04 10.52 -11.20
C THR A 182 6.75 10.19 -10.47
N GLU A 183 5.61 10.33 -11.16
CA GLU A 183 4.30 9.92 -10.64
C GLU A 183 4.29 8.45 -10.18
N GLN A 184 5.04 7.59 -10.88
CA GLN A 184 5.22 6.19 -10.48
C GLN A 184 5.97 6.07 -9.15
N THR A 185 7.03 6.86 -8.94
CA THR A 185 7.78 6.89 -7.67
C THR A 185 6.88 7.37 -6.53
N GLU A 186 6.09 8.43 -6.75
CA GLU A 186 5.11 8.94 -5.78
C GLU A 186 4.09 7.86 -5.39
N LEU A 187 3.50 7.18 -6.38
CA LEU A 187 2.53 6.11 -6.17
C LEU A 187 3.12 4.94 -5.38
N LEU A 188 4.33 4.50 -5.72
CA LEU A 188 5.00 3.38 -5.04
C LEU A 188 5.34 3.73 -3.58
N LEU A 189 5.82 4.93 -3.31
CA LEU A 189 6.09 5.39 -1.94
C LEU A 189 4.80 5.56 -1.13
N ALA A 190 3.74 6.09 -1.73
CA ALA A 190 2.42 6.19 -1.11
C ALA A 190 1.86 4.80 -0.76
N GLY A 191 1.92 3.85 -1.70
CA GLY A 191 1.50 2.47 -1.52
C GLY A 191 2.32 1.73 -0.45
N TYR A 192 3.62 1.96 -0.40
CA TYR A 192 4.51 1.44 0.64
C TYR A 192 4.07 1.89 2.04
N GLY A 193 3.93 3.20 2.24
CA GLY A 193 3.51 3.77 3.51
C GLY A 193 2.10 3.34 3.92
N TYR A 194 1.16 3.31 2.97
CA TYR A 194 -0.20 2.82 3.18
C TYR A 194 -0.21 1.36 3.64
N THR A 195 0.46 0.48 2.91
CA THR A 195 0.49 -0.96 3.21
C THR A 195 1.16 -1.23 4.56
N ARG A 196 2.21 -0.46 4.90
CA ARG A 196 2.90 -0.60 6.18
C ARG A 196 1.99 -0.30 7.38
N ARG A 197 1.11 0.72 7.27
CA ARG A 197 0.09 1.02 8.28
C ARG A 197 -1.02 -0.03 8.28
N LEU A 198 -1.50 -0.40 7.09
CA LEU A 198 -2.55 -1.41 6.93
C LEU A 198 -2.19 -2.73 7.63
N LEU A 199 -0.95 -3.19 7.53
CA LEU A 199 -0.48 -4.39 8.23
C LEU A 199 -0.58 -4.25 9.76
N GLN A 200 -0.28 -3.08 10.31
CA GLN A 200 -0.41 -2.82 11.74
C GLN A 200 -1.87 -2.85 12.22
N ASP A 201 -2.78 -2.38 11.38
CA ASP A 201 -4.21 -2.33 11.70
C ASP A 201 -4.91 -3.70 11.49
N LEU A 202 -4.55 -4.42 10.41
CA LEU A 202 -5.17 -5.70 10.09
C LEU A 202 -4.58 -6.88 10.86
N LEU A 203 -3.30 -6.83 11.19
CA LEU A 203 -2.54 -7.96 11.77
C LEU A 203 -1.61 -7.45 12.90
N PRO A 204 -2.12 -6.73 13.93
CA PRO A 204 -1.30 -6.02 14.91
C PRO A 204 -0.36 -6.95 15.69
N ASP A 205 -0.83 -8.13 16.11
CA ASP A 205 -0.10 -9.08 16.96
C ASP A 205 0.24 -10.38 16.21
N SER A 206 0.27 -10.34 14.88
CA SER A 206 0.48 -11.52 14.05
C SER A 206 1.96 -11.77 13.79
N ASP A 207 2.37 -13.04 13.83
CA ASP A 207 3.66 -13.50 13.36
C ASP A 207 3.74 -13.66 11.83
N ALA A 208 2.65 -13.35 11.10
CA ALA A 208 2.56 -13.48 9.65
C ALA A 208 3.24 -12.33 8.89
N TRP A 209 3.89 -11.41 9.54
CA TRP A 209 4.73 -10.36 8.96
C TRP A 209 5.74 -9.85 9.98
N GLY A 210 6.85 -9.27 9.51
CA GLY A 210 7.87 -8.75 10.41
C GLY A 210 9.21 -8.52 9.72
N GLY A 211 10.26 -8.56 10.52
CA GLY A 211 11.64 -8.36 10.08
C GLY A 211 12.14 -6.95 10.38
N ASN A 212 13.49 -6.81 10.36
CA ASN A 212 14.20 -5.57 10.65
C ASN A 212 14.57 -4.84 9.35
N GLY A 213 13.56 -4.53 8.54
CA GLY A 213 13.73 -3.89 7.26
C GLY A 213 13.92 -4.85 6.09
N VAL A 214 14.14 -4.25 4.92
CA VAL A 214 14.55 -4.91 3.69
C VAL A 214 15.85 -4.30 3.21
N LEU A 215 16.83 -5.13 2.94
CA LEU A 215 18.13 -4.76 2.42
C LEU A 215 18.19 -5.16 0.93
N HIS A 216 18.15 -4.17 0.05
CA HIS A 216 18.27 -4.37 -1.38
C HIS A 216 19.73 -4.27 -1.81
N LEU A 217 20.35 -5.41 -2.10
CA LEU A 217 21.76 -5.53 -2.43
C LEU A 217 22.05 -5.10 -3.88
N ASN A 218 23.22 -4.53 -4.10
CA ASN A 218 23.71 -4.18 -5.41
C ASN A 218 24.28 -5.42 -6.10
N PHE A 219 23.48 -6.09 -6.91
CA PHE A 219 23.86 -7.31 -7.60
C PHE A 219 24.52 -7.03 -8.97
N ASP A 220 24.34 -5.83 -9.53
CA ASP A 220 25.01 -5.36 -10.73
C ASP A 220 25.34 -3.86 -10.66
N GLU A 221 26.04 -3.34 -11.65
CA GLU A 221 26.49 -1.95 -11.71
C GLU A 221 25.33 -0.95 -11.97
N ALA A 222 24.29 -1.36 -12.69
CA ALA A 222 23.11 -0.52 -12.93
C ALA A 222 22.32 -0.31 -11.64
N GLU A 223 22.15 -1.39 -10.87
CA GLU A 223 21.51 -1.37 -9.57
C GLU A 223 22.31 -0.56 -8.56
N ARG A 224 23.64 -0.69 -8.57
CA ARG A 224 24.53 0.11 -7.74
C ARG A 224 24.37 1.61 -8.01
N LYS A 225 24.42 2.04 -9.28
CA LYS A 225 24.24 3.43 -9.68
C LYS A 225 22.88 3.99 -9.24
N ARG A 226 21.81 3.18 -9.43
CA ARG A 226 20.46 3.56 -9.00
C ARG A 226 20.41 3.76 -7.47
N ASN A 227 20.88 2.80 -6.70
CA ASN A 227 20.83 2.83 -5.25
C ASN A 227 21.72 3.94 -4.65
N GLN A 228 22.88 4.23 -5.26
CA GLN A 228 23.71 5.35 -4.89
C GLN A 228 22.99 6.70 -5.14
N ALA A 229 22.35 6.88 -6.29
CA ALA A 229 21.59 8.08 -6.60
C ALA A 229 20.39 8.27 -5.62
N LEU A 230 19.72 7.20 -5.23
CA LEU A 230 18.69 7.24 -4.20
C LEU A 230 19.27 7.61 -2.82
N GLY A 231 20.40 7.03 -2.44
CA GLY A 231 21.06 7.32 -1.16
C GLY A 231 21.53 8.76 -0.99
N LEU A 232 21.69 9.50 -2.08
CA LEU A 232 22.00 10.94 -2.05
C LEU A 232 20.76 11.80 -1.71
N GLN A 233 19.56 11.26 -1.77
CA GLN A 233 18.32 11.98 -1.48
C GLN A 233 18.06 12.05 0.03
N GLN A 234 18.80 12.89 0.73
CA GLN A 234 18.78 13.02 2.20
C GLN A 234 17.37 13.29 2.78
N ARG A 235 16.48 13.92 2.02
CA ARG A 235 15.08 14.16 2.44
C ARG A 235 14.32 12.88 2.77
N HIS A 236 14.70 11.73 2.18
CA HIS A 236 14.09 10.43 2.39
C HIS A 236 14.97 9.44 3.17
N ALA A 237 16.01 9.90 3.87
CA ALA A 237 16.91 9.03 4.61
C ALA A 237 16.22 8.16 5.69
N HIS A 238 15.02 8.54 6.14
CA HIS A 238 14.17 7.76 7.04
C HIS A 238 13.41 6.64 6.33
N LEU A 239 13.19 6.74 5.01
CA LEU A 239 12.54 5.70 4.20
C LEU A 239 13.55 4.71 3.66
N TYR A 240 14.66 5.21 3.12
CA TYR A 240 15.73 4.41 2.53
C TYR A 240 17.06 5.14 2.60
N ARG A 241 18.13 4.39 2.72
CA ARG A 241 19.49 4.93 2.73
C ARG A 241 20.52 3.94 2.20
N SER A 242 21.59 4.43 1.61
CA SER A 242 22.71 3.58 1.22
C SER A 242 23.40 3.00 2.45
N VAL A 243 23.90 1.78 2.34
CA VAL A 243 24.69 1.09 3.36
C VAL A 243 25.91 0.43 2.72
N SER A 244 27.04 0.43 3.44
CA SER A 244 28.23 -0.33 3.05
C SER A 244 28.00 -1.85 3.23
N ALA A 245 28.91 -2.68 2.70
CA ALA A 245 28.86 -4.12 2.90
C ALA A 245 28.94 -4.52 4.40
N ASP A 246 29.81 -3.84 5.17
CA ASP A 246 29.94 -4.09 6.60
C ASP A 246 28.67 -3.72 7.38
N GLU A 247 28.07 -2.59 7.05
CA GLU A 247 26.80 -2.19 7.65
C GLU A 247 25.66 -3.11 7.23
N ALA A 248 25.62 -3.54 5.96
CA ALA A 248 24.67 -4.52 5.46
C ALA A 248 24.75 -5.85 6.23
N ALA A 249 25.97 -6.35 6.49
CA ALA A 249 26.19 -7.55 7.29
C ALA A 249 25.70 -7.38 8.74
N GLN A 250 25.97 -6.22 9.36
CA GLN A 250 25.47 -5.91 10.71
C GLN A 250 23.94 -5.90 10.78
N ILE A 251 23.28 -5.27 9.81
CA ILE A 251 21.80 -5.21 9.71
C ILE A 251 21.26 -6.61 9.49
N ALA A 252 21.83 -7.36 8.53
CA ALA A 252 21.39 -8.69 8.17
C ALA A 252 21.59 -9.72 9.30
N GLY A 253 22.62 -9.55 10.15
CA GLY A 253 23.02 -10.50 11.18
C GLY A 253 23.78 -11.72 10.66
N ILE A 254 24.15 -11.69 9.38
CA ILE A 254 24.97 -12.67 8.67
C ILE A 254 25.95 -11.95 7.76
N ASP A 255 26.98 -12.66 7.28
CA ASP A 255 27.93 -12.09 6.34
C ASP A 255 27.23 -11.75 5.01
N VAL A 256 27.38 -10.49 4.60
CA VAL A 256 26.91 -9.94 3.33
C VAL A 256 28.09 -9.22 2.68
N PHE A 257 28.38 -9.54 1.42
CA PHE A 257 29.58 -9.07 0.72
C PHE A 257 29.30 -7.97 -0.29
N SER A 258 28.08 -7.38 -0.25
CA SER A 258 27.68 -6.30 -1.14
C SER A 258 27.10 -5.13 -0.35
N ASP A 259 27.38 -3.93 -0.81
CA ASP A 259 26.66 -2.73 -0.43
C ASP A 259 25.24 -2.73 -0.99
N GLY A 260 24.39 -1.80 -0.57
CA GLY A 260 23.01 -1.77 -1.01
C GLY A 260 22.22 -0.56 -0.53
N LEU A 261 20.90 -0.68 -0.68
CA LEU A 261 19.93 0.28 -0.18
C LEU A 261 19.08 -0.38 0.92
N TYR A 262 19.10 0.20 2.11
CA TYR A 262 18.34 -0.29 3.25
C TYR A 262 17.02 0.45 3.41
N TRP A 263 15.93 -0.30 3.57
CA TRP A 263 14.58 0.16 3.84
C TRP A 263 14.19 -0.18 5.28
N PRO A 264 14.37 0.71 6.26
CA PRO A 264 14.20 0.37 7.69
C PRO A 264 12.77 -0.02 8.07
N GLN A 265 11.76 0.48 7.37
CA GLN A 265 10.36 0.11 7.58
C GLN A 265 9.88 -1.01 6.64
N GLY A 266 10.76 -1.55 5.78
CA GLY A 266 10.48 -2.71 4.96
C GLY A 266 10.22 -3.94 5.82
N VAL A 267 9.38 -4.85 5.34
CA VAL A 267 9.05 -6.09 6.06
C VAL A 267 8.90 -7.25 5.08
N TRP A 268 9.04 -8.46 5.58
CA TRP A 268 8.44 -9.62 4.94
C TRP A 268 7.01 -9.81 5.46
N LEU A 269 6.13 -10.41 4.67
CA LEU A 269 4.77 -10.73 5.04
C LEU A 269 4.30 -12.02 4.38
N ASN A 270 3.28 -12.67 4.97
CA ASN A 270 2.57 -13.79 4.36
C ASN A 270 1.36 -13.26 3.59
N PRO A 271 1.39 -13.19 2.24
CA PRO A 271 0.28 -12.65 1.47
C PRO A 271 -1.05 -13.37 1.70
N PRO A 272 -1.12 -14.70 1.85
CA PRO A 272 -2.37 -15.39 2.19
C PRO A 272 -3.00 -14.93 3.51
N ALA A 273 -2.21 -14.62 4.54
CA ALA A 273 -2.73 -14.10 5.80
C ALA A 273 -3.32 -12.70 5.63
N VAL A 274 -2.64 -11.83 4.85
CA VAL A 274 -3.13 -10.49 4.52
C VAL A 274 -4.44 -10.57 3.73
N VAL A 275 -4.51 -11.42 2.71
CA VAL A 275 -5.74 -11.61 1.90
C VAL A 275 -6.91 -12.06 2.77
N ARG A 276 -6.71 -13.07 3.64
CA ARG A 276 -7.77 -13.52 4.56
C ARG A 276 -8.26 -12.42 5.48
N SER A 277 -7.34 -11.62 6.02
CA SER A 277 -7.70 -10.50 6.90
C SER A 277 -8.46 -9.40 6.15
N LEU A 278 -8.05 -9.07 4.91
CA LEU A 278 -8.76 -8.10 4.07
C LEU A 278 -10.19 -8.55 3.73
N LEU A 279 -10.36 -9.84 3.41
CA LEU A 279 -11.67 -10.41 3.07
C LEU A 279 -12.60 -10.60 4.29
N ASN A 280 -12.07 -10.55 5.49
CA ASN A 280 -12.86 -10.67 6.73
C ASN A 280 -13.58 -9.35 7.05
N HIS A 281 -14.71 -9.12 6.39
CA HIS A 281 -15.55 -7.93 6.60
C HIS A 281 -17.04 -8.31 6.39
N PRO A 282 -17.98 -7.80 7.22
CA PRO A 282 -19.41 -8.19 7.14
C PRO A 282 -20.09 -7.87 5.81
N LEU A 283 -19.60 -6.89 5.05
CA LEU A 283 -20.11 -6.52 3.73
C LEU A 283 -19.45 -7.26 2.57
N ILE A 284 -18.54 -8.22 2.84
CA ILE A 284 -17.85 -9.01 1.81
C ILE A 284 -18.37 -10.44 1.84
N ALA A 285 -18.91 -10.92 0.72
CA ALA A 285 -19.26 -12.31 0.48
C ALA A 285 -18.25 -12.94 -0.48
N LEU A 286 -17.45 -13.90 0.00
CA LEU A 286 -16.47 -14.65 -0.81
C LEU A 286 -17.10 -15.96 -1.31
N HIS A 287 -17.02 -16.19 -2.62
CA HIS A 287 -17.39 -17.43 -3.28
C HIS A 287 -16.15 -18.05 -3.94
N GLU A 288 -15.56 -19.02 -3.28
CA GLU A 288 -14.48 -19.85 -3.82
C GLU A 288 -15.00 -20.94 -4.74
N ASP A 289 -14.13 -21.54 -5.55
CA ASP A 289 -14.47 -22.56 -6.57
C ASP A 289 -15.61 -22.08 -7.48
N THR A 290 -15.61 -20.80 -7.82
CA THR A 290 -16.67 -20.13 -8.56
C THR A 290 -16.08 -19.35 -9.74
N PRO A 291 -15.57 -20.06 -10.77
CA PRO A 291 -14.96 -19.42 -11.93
C PRO A 291 -16.00 -18.61 -12.71
N LEU A 292 -15.62 -17.40 -13.14
CA LEU A 292 -16.43 -16.60 -14.06
C LEU A 292 -16.45 -17.25 -15.44
N SER A 293 -17.64 -17.54 -15.97
CA SER A 293 -17.83 -18.07 -17.33
C SER A 293 -18.06 -16.96 -18.35
N SER A 294 -18.92 -15.99 -18.04
CA SER A 294 -19.18 -14.81 -18.85
C SER A 294 -19.68 -13.66 -17.99
N ALA A 295 -19.65 -12.45 -18.52
CA ALA A 295 -20.22 -11.27 -17.89
C ALA A 295 -20.98 -10.44 -18.93
N GLU A 296 -22.17 -9.98 -18.58
CA GLU A 296 -23.06 -9.23 -19.45
C GLU A 296 -23.51 -7.94 -18.75
N TYR A 297 -23.65 -6.87 -19.51
CA TYR A 297 -24.13 -5.59 -19.03
C TYR A 297 -25.46 -5.25 -19.72
N ASP A 298 -26.52 -5.04 -18.94
CA ASP A 298 -27.87 -4.76 -19.46
C ASP A 298 -28.17 -3.25 -19.60
N GLY A 299 -27.19 -2.39 -19.36
CA GLY A 299 -27.35 -0.92 -19.35
C GLY A 299 -27.48 -0.34 -17.94
N ALA A 300 -27.72 -1.17 -16.92
CA ALA A 300 -27.84 -0.77 -15.52
C ALA A 300 -26.96 -1.65 -14.59
N ASN A 301 -26.94 -2.94 -14.83
CA ASN A 301 -26.23 -3.91 -14.01
C ASN A 301 -25.37 -4.85 -14.84
N TRP A 302 -24.28 -5.28 -14.22
CA TRP A 302 -23.49 -6.41 -14.67
C TRP A 302 -24.05 -7.71 -14.08
N THR A 303 -24.15 -8.75 -14.91
CA THR A 303 -24.44 -10.10 -14.48
C THR A 303 -23.26 -11.02 -14.80
N ALA A 304 -22.65 -11.56 -13.76
CA ALA A 304 -21.58 -12.56 -13.84
C ALA A 304 -22.19 -13.96 -13.81
N HIS A 305 -21.99 -14.75 -14.86
CA HIS A 305 -22.43 -16.14 -14.97
C HIS A 305 -21.32 -17.09 -14.53
N THR A 306 -21.67 -18.04 -13.69
CA THR A 306 -20.74 -19.05 -13.15
C THR A 306 -21.42 -20.44 -13.16
N PRO A 307 -20.68 -21.54 -13.03
CA PRO A 307 -21.28 -22.87 -12.87
C PRO A 307 -22.17 -23.02 -11.62
N ARG A 308 -22.01 -22.10 -10.65
CA ARG A 308 -22.80 -22.09 -9.39
C ARG A 308 -23.99 -21.14 -9.41
N GLY A 309 -24.27 -20.50 -10.54
CA GLY A 309 -25.37 -19.55 -10.70
C GLY A 309 -24.86 -18.17 -11.16
N SER A 310 -25.78 -17.22 -11.19
CA SER A 310 -25.50 -15.85 -11.66
C SER A 310 -25.51 -14.87 -10.50
N PHE A 311 -24.61 -13.88 -10.57
CA PHE A 311 -24.46 -12.80 -9.58
C PHE A 311 -24.60 -11.47 -10.31
N SER A 312 -25.39 -10.55 -9.76
CA SER A 312 -25.61 -9.25 -10.39
C SER A 312 -25.25 -8.10 -9.46
N ALA A 313 -24.62 -7.06 -10.01
CA ALA A 313 -24.32 -5.81 -9.32
C ALA A 313 -24.16 -4.66 -10.32
N SER A 314 -24.23 -3.41 -9.84
CA SER A 314 -24.05 -2.23 -10.69
C SER A 314 -22.63 -2.10 -11.26
N HIS A 315 -21.64 -2.67 -10.60
CA HIS A 315 -20.22 -2.59 -10.98
C HIS A 315 -19.55 -3.96 -10.96
N ILE A 316 -18.63 -4.17 -11.91
CA ILE A 316 -17.73 -5.33 -11.93
C ILE A 316 -16.28 -4.86 -11.96
N ILE A 317 -15.42 -5.44 -11.15
CA ILE A 317 -13.99 -5.12 -11.04
C ILE A 317 -13.18 -6.40 -11.28
N TYR A 318 -12.37 -6.41 -12.32
CA TYR A 318 -11.52 -7.55 -12.67
C TYR A 318 -10.18 -7.46 -11.95
N CYS A 319 -9.89 -8.42 -11.07
CA CYS A 319 -8.64 -8.55 -10.30
C CYS A 319 -8.01 -9.94 -10.51
N MET A 320 -7.99 -10.41 -11.78
CA MET A 320 -7.68 -11.79 -12.15
C MET A 320 -6.17 -12.10 -12.23
N GLY A 321 -5.29 -11.13 -11.93
CA GLY A 321 -3.84 -11.33 -11.99
C GLY A 321 -3.37 -11.86 -13.34
N ALA A 322 -2.61 -12.96 -13.34
CA ALA A 322 -2.09 -13.60 -14.56
C ALA A 322 -3.18 -14.14 -15.50
N HIS A 323 -4.40 -14.30 -15.03
CA HIS A 323 -5.54 -14.76 -15.83
C HIS A 323 -6.31 -13.61 -16.50
N SER A 324 -5.92 -12.35 -16.32
CA SER A 324 -6.56 -11.18 -16.95
C SER A 324 -6.64 -11.26 -18.48
N PRO A 325 -5.65 -11.83 -19.23
CA PRO A 325 -5.79 -12.05 -20.66
C PRO A 325 -6.96 -12.96 -21.07
N ASN A 326 -7.44 -13.78 -20.12
CA ASN A 326 -8.55 -14.72 -20.32
C ASN A 326 -9.88 -14.18 -19.77
N ALA A 327 -9.96 -12.89 -19.49
CA ALA A 327 -11.19 -12.27 -19.01
C ALA A 327 -12.32 -12.46 -20.04
N ALA A 328 -13.52 -12.73 -19.53
CA ALA A 328 -14.71 -12.85 -20.37
C ALA A 328 -15.12 -11.53 -21.05
N ASP A 329 -14.63 -10.39 -20.55
CA ASP A 329 -14.83 -9.06 -21.13
C ASP A 329 -13.73 -8.78 -22.17
N ALA A 330 -14.13 -8.52 -23.42
CA ALA A 330 -13.24 -8.24 -24.53
C ALA A 330 -12.37 -6.97 -24.32
N ASN A 331 -12.88 -5.97 -23.58
CA ASN A 331 -12.11 -4.78 -23.27
C ASN A 331 -10.97 -5.07 -22.30
N VAL A 332 -11.16 -6.01 -21.39
CA VAL A 332 -10.12 -6.44 -20.44
C VAL A 332 -9.11 -7.35 -21.13
N SER A 333 -9.57 -8.37 -21.87
CA SER A 333 -8.68 -9.32 -22.54
C SER A 333 -7.84 -8.70 -23.65
N ALA A 334 -8.29 -7.57 -24.25
CA ALA A 334 -7.54 -6.82 -25.27
C ALA A 334 -6.40 -5.96 -24.69
N LEU A 335 -6.28 -5.82 -23.38
CA LEU A 335 -5.18 -5.07 -22.77
C LEU A 335 -3.83 -5.78 -22.97
N PRO A 336 -2.72 -5.05 -23.09
CA PRO A 336 -1.40 -5.61 -23.45
C PRO A 336 -0.73 -6.30 -22.24
N PHE A 337 -1.36 -7.31 -21.70
CA PHE A 337 -0.80 -8.10 -20.60
C PHE A 337 0.40 -8.94 -21.05
N ARG A 338 1.40 -9.05 -20.17
CA ARG A 338 2.49 -10.02 -20.31
C ARG A 338 2.50 -10.93 -19.09
N GLN A 339 2.43 -12.22 -19.32
CA GLN A 339 2.51 -13.22 -18.28
C GLN A 339 3.99 -13.52 -17.97
N ILE A 340 4.31 -13.56 -16.69
CA ILE A 340 5.65 -13.88 -16.19
C ILE A 340 5.46 -14.96 -15.13
N ARG A 341 6.00 -16.16 -15.41
CA ARG A 341 6.05 -17.24 -14.43
C ARG A 341 7.14 -16.95 -13.40
N GLY A 342 6.77 -16.97 -12.13
CA GLY A 342 7.71 -16.90 -11.00
C GLY A 342 7.60 -18.16 -10.14
N GLN A 343 8.72 -18.66 -9.66
CA GLN A 343 8.76 -19.80 -8.75
C GLN A 343 9.58 -19.45 -7.51
N THR A 344 9.01 -19.70 -6.34
CA THR A 344 9.68 -19.55 -5.05
C THR A 344 9.97 -20.90 -4.43
N GLY A 345 11.03 -20.98 -3.64
CA GLY A 345 11.41 -22.16 -2.88
C GLY A 345 11.28 -21.93 -1.37
N VAL A 346 11.20 -23.02 -0.64
CA VAL A 346 11.17 -23.02 0.81
C VAL A 346 12.26 -23.96 1.32
N ALA A 347 13.05 -23.51 2.31
CA ALA A 347 14.10 -24.31 2.94
C ALA A 347 14.00 -24.24 4.45
N ALA A 348 14.30 -25.33 5.13
CA ALA A 348 14.40 -25.35 6.60
C ALA A 348 15.50 -24.40 7.07
N ALA A 349 15.20 -23.60 8.08
CA ALA A 349 16.18 -22.75 8.74
C ALA A 349 17.06 -23.60 9.65
N SER A 350 18.36 -23.41 9.58
CA SER A 350 19.31 -24.14 10.41
C SER A 350 20.59 -23.35 10.66
N GLY A 351 21.19 -23.55 11.84
CA GLY A 351 22.50 -23.01 12.18
C GLY A 351 22.71 -21.54 11.80
N PHE A 352 23.56 -21.28 10.84
CA PHE A 352 23.91 -19.94 10.37
C PHE A 352 22.68 -19.15 9.88
N SER A 353 21.77 -19.78 9.13
CA SER A 353 20.66 -19.08 8.47
C SER A 353 19.61 -18.53 9.46
N THR A 354 19.51 -19.11 10.66
CA THR A 354 18.59 -18.62 11.71
C THR A 354 18.95 -17.23 12.24
N ARG A 355 20.17 -16.75 11.97
CA ARG A 355 20.63 -15.42 12.38
C ARG A 355 20.18 -14.29 11.45
N LEU A 356 19.62 -14.62 10.28
CA LEU A 356 19.12 -13.64 9.34
C LEU A 356 17.98 -12.80 9.96
N ARG A 357 18.19 -11.47 10.11
CA ARG A 357 17.29 -10.56 10.82
C ARG A 357 16.40 -9.73 9.90
N CYS A 358 16.84 -9.45 8.67
CA CYS A 358 16.09 -8.67 7.69
C CYS A 358 15.94 -9.46 6.40
N ALA A 359 14.98 -9.08 5.56
CA ALA A 359 14.87 -9.66 4.24
C ALA A 359 15.98 -9.11 3.33
N LEU A 360 16.64 -9.99 2.59
CA LEU A 360 17.60 -9.62 1.55
C LEU A 360 16.89 -9.70 0.19
N SER A 361 17.07 -8.68 -0.61
CA SER A 361 16.56 -8.58 -1.98
C SER A 361 17.71 -8.21 -2.92
N GLY A 362 17.61 -8.61 -4.17
CA GLY A 362 18.60 -8.34 -5.21
C GLY A 362 18.06 -8.84 -6.54
N GLU A 363 18.81 -9.67 -7.25
CA GLU A 363 18.32 -10.45 -8.39
C GLU A 363 17.24 -11.46 -7.93
N SER A 364 17.43 -12.02 -6.75
CA SER A 364 16.47 -12.86 -6.02
C SER A 364 16.27 -12.32 -4.61
N TYR A 365 15.43 -12.96 -3.79
CA TYR A 365 15.23 -12.59 -2.41
C TYR A 365 15.30 -13.79 -1.46
N ILE A 366 15.59 -13.52 -0.19
CA ILE A 366 15.39 -14.44 0.92
C ILE A 366 14.83 -13.70 2.13
N SER A 367 13.84 -14.29 2.78
CA SER A 367 13.23 -13.74 3.99
C SER A 367 13.85 -14.36 5.26
N PRO A 368 13.84 -13.66 6.41
CA PRO A 368 14.06 -14.27 7.72
C PRO A 368 13.19 -15.51 7.91
N SER A 369 13.63 -16.43 8.74
CA SER A 369 12.85 -17.64 8.98
C SER A 369 11.53 -17.33 9.67
N TRP A 370 10.47 -17.95 9.17
CA TRP A 370 9.15 -17.95 9.76
C TRP A 370 8.68 -19.39 9.91
N GLN A 371 8.27 -19.75 11.13
CA GLN A 371 7.89 -21.14 11.48
C GLN A 371 8.97 -22.18 11.08
N GLY A 372 10.23 -21.83 11.33
CA GLY A 372 11.37 -22.71 11.05
C GLY A 372 11.79 -22.83 9.58
N GLN A 373 11.26 -22.01 8.69
CA GLN A 373 11.56 -22.07 7.26
C GLN A 373 11.84 -20.67 6.67
N HIS A 374 12.76 -20.61 5.72
CA HIS A 374 12.98 -19.47 4.83
C HIS A 374 12.18 -19.63 3.55
N CYS A 375 11.68 -18.52 3.01
CA CYS A 375 11.20 -18.44 1.63
C CYS A 375 12.23 -17.67 0.81
N TYR A 376 12.54 -18.14 -0.39
CA TYR A 376 13.49 -17.53 -1.32
C TYR A 376 13.01 -17.63 -2.76
N GLY A 377 13.50 -16.79 -3.63
CA GLY A 377 13.12 -16.72 -5.04
C GLY A 377 13.19 -15.28 -5.57
N ALA A 378 12.55 -15.01 -6.68
CA ALA A 378 11.86 -15.94 -7.54
C ALA A 378 12.66 -16.13 -8.83
N THR A 379 12.38 -17.24 -9.53
CA THR A 379 12.72 -17.33 -10.93
C THR A 379 11.78 -16.45 -11.75
N PHE A 380 12.19 -16.03 -12.94
CA PHE A 380 11.35 -15.25 -13.85
C PHE A 380 11.45 -15.85 -15.25
N VAL A 381 10.33 -16.42 -15.74
CA VAL A 381 10.22 -16.93 -17.11
C VAL A 381 9.21 -16.07 -17.85
N LEU A 382 9.70 -15.28 -18.80
CA LEU A 382 8.88 -14.37 -19.60
C LEU A 382 7.97 -15.14 -20.54
N ASN A 383 6.76 -14.62 -20.75
CA ASN A 383 5.75 -15.18 -21.66
C ASN A 383 5.40 -16.65 -21.34
N SER A 384 5.42 -17.01 -20.08
CA SER A 384 5.00 -18.34 -19.60
C SER A 384 3.86 -18.20 -18.61
N ASN A 385 2.85 -19.06 -18.76
CA ASN A 385 1.71 -19.23 -17.85
C ASN A 385 1.64 -20.64 -17.27
N ASP A 386 2.71 -21.41 -17.41
CA ASP A 386 2.80 -22.77 -16.89
C ASP A 386 2.88 -22.74 -15.35
N ASP A 387 1.89 -23.33 -14.68
CA ASP A 387 1.79 -23.44 -13.21
C ASP A 387 2.35 -24.80 -12.73
N ALA A 388 2.84 -25.66 -13.62
CA ALA A 388 3.41 -26.96 -13.23
C ALA A 388 4.68 -26.78 -12.37
N TRP A 389 4.81 -27.66 -11.41
CA TRP A 389 5.96 -27.72 -10.47
C TRP A 389 7.14 -28.46 -11.12
#